data_edda062809dd4188baa6ce7d75c4f38f
#
_entry.id   edda062809dd4188baa6ce7d75c4f38f
#
_cell.length_a   1.000
_cell.length_b   1.000
_cell.length_c   1.000
_cell.angle_alpha   90.00
_cell.angle_beta   90.00
_cell.angle_gamma   90.00
#
_symmetry.space_group_name_H-M   'P 1'
#
loop_
_entity.id
_entity.type
_entity.pdbx_description
1 polymer ?
#
loop_
_entity_poly.entity_id
_entity_poly.type
_entity_poly.pdbx_seq_one_letter_code
_entity_poly.pdbx_strand_id
1 'polypeptide(L)'
;MAHRQPYDAEDVVQDAALRAFRGIKSFGAVNARAWSLTIVRNTAYSWLMKNRRKAVVFTDDPSVAEQRELEHEGPQGARIETPEEITLFKADAEDVQRALAQLPAHFREVIVLREMNQLNYRDIAEITNVPIGTVMSRLSRGRQLLIALLGDRR
;
A
#
# COMPACT_ATOMS: atom_id res chain seq x y z
N MET A 1 -11.24 18.54 -5.83
CA MET A 1 -10.39 17.47 -6.37
C MET A 1 -8.95 17.94 -6.32
N ALA A 2 -8.17 17.39 -5.43
CA ALA A 2 -6.74 17.67 -5.41
C ALA A 2 -6.11 16.93 -6.59
N HIS A 3 -5.74 17.64 -7.63
CA HIS A 3 -4.81 17.15 -8.63
C HIS A 3 -3.53 16.74 -7.88
N ARG A 4 -3.33 15.46 -7.66
CA ARG A 4 -2.01 14.93 -7.34
C ARG A 4 -1.14 15.24 -8.53
N GLN A 5 -0.30 16.25 -8.38
CA GLN A 5 0.65 16.63 -9.40
C GLN A 5 1.61 15.46 -9.63
N PRO A 6 1.89 15.07 -10.89
CA PRO A 6 2.89 14.04 -11.18
C PRO A 6 4.27 14.37 -10.58
N TYR A 7 4.57 15.63 -10.40
CA TYR A 7 5.80 16.12 -9.75
C TYR A 7 5.99 15.60 -8.32
N ASP A 8 4.91 15.41 -7.58
CA ASP A 8 4.99 14.97 -6.18
C ASP A 8 5.52 13.53 -6.06
N ALA A 9 5.11 12.64 -6.96
CA ALA A 9 5.58 11.26 -6.97
C ALA A 9 7.05 11.18 -7.41
N GLU A 10 7.45 11.96 -8.39
CA GLU A 10 8.84 12.04 -8.85
C GLU A 10 9.75 12.57 -7.76
N ASP A 11 9.34 13.62 -7.04
CA ASP A 11 10.11 14.19 -5.93
C ASP A 11 10.29 13.17 -4.79
N VAL A 12 9.24 12.41 -4.47
CA VAL A 12 9.33 11.32 -3.47
C VAL A 12 10.30 10.24 -3.91
N VAL A 13 10.25 9.83 -5.17
CA VAL A 13 11.15 8.80 -5.72
C VAL A 13 12.60 9.29 -5.71
N GLN A 14 12.85 10.54 -6.11
CA GLN A 14 14.19 11.12 -6.08
C GLN A 14 14.75 11.22 -4.66
N ASP A 15 13.96 11.68 -3.68
CA ASP A 15 14.38 11.73 -2.27
C ASP A 15 14.66 10.32 -1.72
N ALA A 16 13.80 9.36 -2.05
CA ALA A 16 14.00 7.97 -1.67
C ALA A 16 15.30 7.39 -2.28
N ALA A 17 15.57 7.68 -3.55
CA ALA A 17 16.80 7.25 -4.22
C ALA A 17 18.05 7.83 -3.56
N LEU A 18 18.03 9.12 -3.20
CA LEU A 18 19.13 9.75 -2.47
C LEU A 18 19.35 9.13 -1.08
N ARG A 19 18.28 8.82 -0.36
CA ARG A 19 18.34 8.13 0.93
C ARG A 19 18.90 6.72 0.78
N ALA A 20 18.46 5.98 -0.23
CA ALA A 20 18.98 4.65 -0.54
C ALA A 20 20.48 4.71 -0.87
N PHE A 21 20.90 5.65 -1.68
CA PHE A 21 22.31 5.83 -2.04
C PHE A 21 23.19 6.14 -0.81
N ARG A 22 22.73 6.99 0.08
CA ARG A 22 23.45 7.31 1.34
C ARG A 22 23.49 6.11 2.29
N GLY A 23 22.43 5.30 2.31
CA GLY A 23 22.32 4.12 3.16
C GLY A 23 22.97 2.86 2.61
N ILE A 24 23.48 2.86 1.37
CA ILE A 24 23.97 1.66 0.72
C ILE A 24 25.16 1.00 1.43
N LYS A 25 25.97 1.80 2.13
CA LYS A 25 27.11 1.29 2.90
C LYS A 25 26.69 0.55 4.17
N SER A 26 25.53 0.88 4.72
CA SER A 26 24.95 0.21 5.88
C SER A 26 24.00 -0.95 5.48
N PHE A 27 23.88 -1.18 4.18
CA PHE A 27 23.07 -2.25 3.63
C PHE A 27 23.76 -3.60 3.87
N GLY A 28 23.44 -4.24 4.98
CA GLY A 28 23.88 -5.62 5.29
C GLY A 28 22.92 -6.69 4.80
N ALA A 29 22.23 -6.48 3.68
CA ALA A 29 20.95 -7.05 3.51
C ALA A 29 20.89 -8.32 2.67
N VAL A 30 19.95 -9.13 3.10
CA VAL A 30 19.47 -10.33 2.43
C VAL A 30 18.46 -9.98 1.31
N ASN A 31 17.71 -8.87 1.41
CA ASN A 31 16.66 -8.50 0.46
C ASN A 31 16.71 -7.00 0.09
N ALA A 32 17.43 -6.70 -0.98
CA ALA A 32 17.60 -5.32 -1.48
C ALA A 32 16.27 -4.69 -1.91
N ARG A 33 15.36 -5.49 -2.45
CA ARG A 33 14.06 -5.01 -2.93
C ARG A 33 13.18 -4.57 -1.76
N ALA A 34 13.05 -5.39 -0.72
CA ALA A 34 12.28 -5.01 0.47
C ALA A 34 12.88 -3.78 1.17
N TRP A 35 14.20 -3.72 1.26
CA TRP A 35 14.89 -2.57 1.81
C TRP A 35 14.61 -1.27 1.04
N SER A 36 14.74 -1.28 -0.29
CA SER A 36 14.49 -0.10 -1.11
C SER A 36 13.02 0.34 -1.05
N LEU A 37 12.08 -0.61 -1.09
CA LEU A 37 10.66 -0.31 -0.97
C LEU A 37 10.28 0.25 0.41
N THR A 38 10.94 -0.19 1.47
CA THR A 38 10.79 0.41 2.81
C THR A 38 11.21 1.88 2.81
N ILE A 39 12.32 2.22 2.15
CA ILE A 39 12.76 3.61 2.03
C ILE A 39 11.75 4.44 1.24
N VAL A 40 11.28 3.94 0.11
CA VAL A 40 10.27 4.63 -0.72
C VAL A 40 8.99 4.86 0.07
N ARG A 41 8.49 3.83 0.75
CA ARG A 41 7.31 3.93 1.60
C ARG A 41 7.46 4.99 2.69
N ASN A 42 8.53 4.92 3.45
CA ASN A 42 8.76 5.84 4.56
C ASN A 42 8.94 7.28 4.06
N THR A 43 9.58 7.47 2.91
CA THR A 43 9.71 8.78 2.27
C THR A 43 8.36 9.32 1.82
N ALA A 44 7.51 8.47 1.21
CA ALA A 44 6.17 8.84 0.77
C ALA A 44 5.27 9.25 1.95
N TYR A 45 5.28 8.48 3.04
CA TYR A 45 4.51 8.83 4.24
C TYR A 45 5.02 10.12 4.90
N SER A 46 6.33 10.31 4.99
CA SER A 46 6.90 11.56 5.51
C SER A 46 6.49 12.76 4.67
N TRP A 47 6.47 12.61 3.36
CA TRP A 47 6.00 13.64 2.44
C TRP A 47 4.50 13.93 2.63
N LEU A 48 3.67 12.90 2.72
CA LEU A 48 2.24 13.04 2.97
C LEU A 48 1.96 13.76 4.30
N MET A 49 2.66 13.38 5.38
CA MET A 49 2.52 14.02 6.69
C MET A 49 2.91 15.49 6.65
N LYS A 50 4.01 15.81 5.95
CA LYS A 50 4.49 17.20 5.80
C LYS A 50 3.51 18.06 5.00
N ASN A 51 2.88 17.50 3.98
CA ASN A 51 1.96 18.22 3.12
C ASN A 51 0.51 18.24 3.63
N ARG A 52 0.11 17.29 4.50
CA ARG A 52 -1.16 17.38 5.24
C ARG A 52 -1.27 18.64 6.09
N ARG A 53 -0.19 19.17 6.62
CA ARG A 53 -0.16 20.43 7.38
C ARG A 53 -0.42 21.66 6.52
N LYS A 54 -0.27 21.56 5.21
CA LYS A 54 -0.58 22.64 4.25
C LYS A 54 -2.00 22.56 3.70
N ALA A 55 -2.58 21.37 3.68
CA ALA A 55 -3.98 21.15 3.34
C ALA A 55 -4.74 20.91 4.65
N VAL A 56 -5.21 21.98 5.26
CA VAL A 56 -6.20 21.87 6.33
C VAL A 56 -7.43 21.21 5.73
N VAL A 57 -7.90 20.16 6.41
CA VAL A 57 -9.15 19.42 6.21
C VAL A 57 -8.98 18.07 5.53
N PHE A 58 -9.39 17.12 6.30
CA PHE A 58 -9.93 15.78 6.09
C PHE A 58 -9.05 14.61 6.48
N THR A 59 -9.50 14.14 7.51
CA THR A 59 -9.91 12.83 8.00
C THR A 59 -9.00 12.29 9.07
N ASP A 60 -9.58 12.24 10.27
CA ASP A 60 -9.17 11.30 11.32
C ASP A 60 -8.89 9.95 10.67
N ASP A 61 -7.68 9.49 10.80
CA ASP A 61 -7.29 8.16 10.39
C ASP A 61 -7.82 7.18 11.45
N PRO A 62 -8.86 6.40 11.15
CA PRO A 62 -9.39 5.41 12.08
C PRO A 62 -8.41 4.27 12.33
N SER A 63 -7.27 4.26 11.63
CA SER A 63 -6.32 3.14 11.63
C SER A 63 -5.72 2.84 13.00
N VAL A 64 -5.70 3.81 13.91
CA VAL A 64 -5.20 3.59 15.28
C VAL A 64 -6.24 2.90 16.16
N ALA A 65 -7.52 3.07 15.89
CA ALA A 65 -8.60 2.42 16.62
C ALA A 65 -8.89 1.00 16.10
N GLU A 66 -8.79 0.79 14.79
CA GLU A 66 -9.00 -0.53 14.18
C GLU A 66 -7.87 -1.54 14.45
N GLN A 67 -6.67 -1.08 14.79
CA GLN A 67 -5.56 -1.99 15.15
C GLN A 67 -5.85 -2.85 16.38
N ARG A 68 -6.80 -2.48 17.23
CA ARG A 68 -7.17 -3.24 18.44
C ARG A 68 -8.23 -4.31 18.22
N GLU A 69 -9.00 -4.25 17.13
CA GLU A 69 -10.12 -5.21 16.94
C GLU A 69 -9.81 -6.32 15.93
N LEU A 70 -8.65 -6.30 15.25
CA LEU A 70 -8.31 -7.25 14.20
C LEU A 70 -7.33 -8.36 14.61
N GLU A 71 -7.10 -8.55 15.90
CA GLU A 71 -6.31 -9.69 16.42
C GLU A 71 -7.04 -11.04 16.39
N HIS A 72 -8.10 -11.18 15.59
CA HIS A 72 -8.77 -12.47 15.42
C HIS A 72 -8.29 -13.17 14.16
N GLU A 73 -7.69 -14.31 14.42
CA GLU A 73 -7.23 -15.39 13.58
C GLU A 73 -7.98 -15.54 12.25
N GLY A 74 -7.27 -15.27 11.16
CA GLY A 74 -7.67 -15.76 9.85
C GLY A 74 -6.84 -17.00 9.51
N PRO A 75 -7.41 -18.01 8.86
CA PRO A 75 -6.76 -19.29 8.62
C PRO A 75 -5.53 -19.14 7.73
N GLN A 76 -4.43 -19.74 8.18
CA GLN A 76 -3.28 -20.06 7.35
C GLN A 76 -3.74 -21.11 6.33
N GLY A 77 -3.87 -20.72 5.09
CA GLY A 77 -4.23 -21.69 4.08
C GLY A 77 -4.09 -21.13 2.67
N ALA A 78 -3.39 -21.90 1.86
CA ALA A 78 -3.40 -22.00 0.41
C ALA A 78 -4.03 -20.83 -0.37
N ARG A 79 -3.28 -20.35 -1.34
CA ARG A 79 -3.70 -19.44 -2.40
C ARG A 79 -4.90 -20.04 -3.15
N ILE A 80 -6.09 -19.78 -2.64
CA ILE A 80 -7.32 -19.97 -3.41
C ILE A 80 -7.48 -18.69 -4.22
N GLU A 81 -7.36 -18.79 -5.54
CA GLU A 81 -7.77 -17.72 -6.43
C GLU A 81 -9.26 -17.48 -6.19
N THR A 82 -9.55 -16.35 -5.51
CA THR A 82 -10.94 -16.02 -5.23
C THR A 82 -11.59 -15.47 -6.50
N PRO A 83 -12.92 -15.61 -6.68
CA PRO A 83 -13.63 -14.99 -7.80
C PRO A 83 -13.35 -13.49 -7.95
N GLU A 84 -12.95 -12.85 -6.85
CA GLU A 84 -12.55 -11.44 -6.77
C GLU A 84 -11.25 -11.16 -7.54
N GLU A 85 -10.27 -12.05 -7.50
CA GLU A 85 -9.01 -11.90 -8.25
C GLU A 85 -9.26 -11.95 -9.76
N ILE A 86 -10.18 -12.79 -10.22
CA ILE A 86 -10.55 -12.91 -11.64
C ILE A 86 -11.24 -11.64 -12.16
N THR A 87 -11.98 -10.94 -11.31
CA THR A 87 -12.69 -9.71 -11.69
C THR A 87 -11.71 -8.54 -11.88
N LEU A 88 -10.63 -8.48 -11.11
CA LEU A 88 -9.60 -7.44 -11.22
C LEU A 88 -8.86 -7.49 -12.57
N PHE A 89 -8.69 -8.66 -13.16
CA PHE A 89 -8.01 -8.81 -14.46
C PHE A 89 -8.81 -8.30 -15.67
N LYS A 90 -10.09 -8.01 -15.51
CA LYS A 90 -10.98 -7.54 -16.59
C LYS A 90 -11.16 -6.02 -16.62
N ALA A 91 -10.61 -5.30 -15.64
CA ALA A 91 -10.72 -3.86 -15.59
C ALA A 91 -9.61 -3.19 -16.41
N ASP A 92 -9.92 -2.08 -17.07
CA ASP A 92 -8.92 -1.28 -17.76
C ASP A 92 -7.91 -0.69 -16.75
N ALA A 93 -6.65 -0.59 -17.16
CA ALA A 93 -5.56 -0.13 -16.29
C ALA A 93 -5.85 1.25 -15.67
N GLU A 94 -6.48 2.15 -16.41
CA GLU A 94 -6.87 3.47 -15.88
C GLU A 94 -7.96 3.39 -14.81
N ASP A 95 -8.91 2.48 -14.96
CA ASP A 95 -9.96 2.26 -13.97
C ASP A 95 -9.38 1.70 -12.67
N VAL A 96 -8.45 0.77 -12.78
CA VAL A 96 -7.71 0.22 -11.63
C VAL A 96 -6.93 1.31 -10.91
N GLN A 97 -6.22 2.16 -11.64
CA GLN A 97 -5.47 3.28 -11.06
C GLN A 97 -6.38 4.27 -10.33
N ARG A 98 -7.52 4.60 -10.92
CA ARG A 98 -8.52 5.47 -10.30
C ARG A 98 -9.14 4.86 -9.05
N ALA A 99 -9.45 3.58 -9.07
CA ALA A 99 -9.98 2.86 -7.93
C ALA A 99 -8.96 2.75 -6.80
N LEU A 100 -7.70 2.41 -7.12
CA LEU A 100 -6.60 2.39 -6.15
C LEU A 100 -6.41 3.76 -5.48
N ALA A 101 -6.55 4.85 -6.24
CA ALA A 101 -6.42 6.20 -5.68
C ALA A 101 -7.52 6.54 -4.65
N GLN A 102 -8.67 5.88 -4.71
CA GLN A 102 -9.78 6.07 -3.78
C GLN A 102 -9.67 5.19 -2.53
N LEU A 103 -8.85 4.15 -2.55
CA LEU A 103 -8.64 3.31 -1.37
C LEU A 103 -7.94 4.09 -0.25
N PRO A 104 -8.28 3.82 1.02
CA PRO A 104 -7.46 4.23 2.15
C PRO A 104 -6.01 3.77 1.98
N ALA A 105 -5.05 4.59 2.45
CA ALA A 105 -3.63 4.38 2.20
C ALA A 105 -3.13 3.00 2.66
N HIS A 106 -3.59 2.53 3.81
CA HIS A 106 -3.17 1.24 4.38
C HIS A 106 -3.68 0.01 3.59
N PHE A 107 -4.81 0.11 2.90
CA PHE A 107 -5.28 -0.93 1.98
C PHE A 107 -4.57 -0.83 0.64
N ARG A 108 -4.40 0.37 0.14
CA ARG A 108 -3.71 0.62 -1.13
C ARG A 108 -2.28 0.10 -1.10
N GLU A 109 -1.51 0.37 -0.03
CA GLU A 109 -0.12 -0.03 0.05
C GLU A 109 0.06 -1.55 0.00
N VAL A 110 -0.73 -2.32 0.73
CA VAL A 110 -0.60 -3.79 0.73
C VAL A 110 -1.00 -4.40 -0.62
N ILE A 111 -2.02 -3.83 -1.29
CA ILE A 111 -2.43 -4.27 -2.63
C ILE A 111 -1.31 -3.97 -3.63
N VAL A 112 -0.76 -2.77 -3.65
CA VAL A 112 0.33 -2.39 -4.55
C VAL A 112 1.56 -3.28 -4.31
N LEU A 113 1.93 -3.52 -3.06
CA LEU A 113 3.06 -4.37 -2.72
C LEU A 113 2.83 -5.83 -3.14
N ARG A 114 1.62 -6.33 -3.01
CA ARG A 114 1.30 -7.71 -3.36
C ARG A 114 1.11 -7.89 -4.87
N GLU A 115 0.20 -7.13 -5.47
CA GLU A 115 -0.26 -7.38 -6.85
C GLU A 115 0.68 -6.78 -7.89
N MET A 116 1.22 -5.60 -7.64
CA MET A 116 2.10 -4.93 -8.61
C MET A 116 3.58 -5.29 -8.40
N ASN A 117 3.99 -5.50 -7.17
CA ASN A 117 5.37 -5.83 -6.83
C ASN A 117 5.59 -7.33 -6.54
N GLN A 118 4.54 -8.14 -6.48
CA GLN A 118 4.60 -9.60 -6.28
C GLN A 118 5.36 -10.03 -5.02
N LEU A 119 5.32 -9.21 -3.98
CA LEU A 119 5.98 -9.52 -2.72
C LEU A 119 5.21 -10.58 -1.94
N ASN A 120 5.93 -11.40 -1.18
CA ASN A 120 5.31 -12.32 -0.25
C ASN A 120 4.81 -11.59 1.00
N TYR A 121 3.94 -12.20 1.79
CA TYR A 121 3.33 -11.58 2.96
C TYR A 121 4.33 -11.20 4.05
N ARG A 122 5.42 -11.95 4.18
CA ARG A 122 6.48 -11.67 5.15
C ARG A 122 7.19 -10.36 4.78
N ASP A 123 7.58 -10.20 3.52
CA ASP A 123 8.22 -8.97 3.04
C ASP A 123 7.28 -7.76 3.19
N ILE A 124 5.99 -7.94 2.88
CA ILE A 124 4.99 -6.88 3.06
C ILE A 124 4.84 -6.51 4.53
N ALA A 125 4.78 -7.49 5.43
CA ALA A 125 4.71 -7.25 6.88
C ALA A 125 5.94 -6.47 7.38
N GLU A 126 7.11 -6.80 6.89
CA GLU A 126 8.36 -6.12 7.22
C GLU A 126 8.38 -4.69 6.69
N ILE A 127 8.02 -4.46 5.43
CA ILE A 127 7.96 -3.13 4.80
C ILE A 127 6.95 -2.23 5.50
N THR A 128 5.77 -2.75 5.78
CA THR A 128 4.66 -1.99 6.38
C THR A 128 4.72 -1.92 7.91
N ASN A 129 5.63 -2.69 8.51
CA ASN A 129 5.80 -2.80 9.95
C ASN A 129 4.52 -3.19 10.70
N VAL A 130 3.81 -4.18 10.17
CA VAL A 130 2.60 -4.75 10.79
C VAL A 130 2.69 -6.28 10.80
N PRO A 131 1.95 -6.96 11.68
CA PRO A 131 1.89 -8.42 11.70
C PRO A 131 1.40 -9.03 10.37
N ILE A 132 1.83 -10.24 10.04
CA ILE A 132 1.41 -10.95 8.81
C ILE A 132 -0.13 -11.10 8.77
N GLY A 133 -0.77 -11.38 9.90
CA GLY A 133 -2.23 -11.44 9.99
C GLY A 133 -2.92 -10.15 9.58
N THR A 134 -2.33 -9.01 9.94
CA THR A 134 -2.81 -7.69 9.52
C THR A 134 -2.63 -7.47 8.02
N VAL A 135 -1.52 -7.93 7.43
CA VAL A 135 -1.33 -7.89 5.98
C VAL A 135 -2.43 -8.69 5.28
N MET A 136 -2.71 -9.90 5.74
CA MET A 136 -3.75 -10.77 5.17
C MET A 136 -5.14 -10.14 5.25
N SER A 137 -5.53 -9.60 6.40
CA SER A 137 -6.83 -8.94 6.57
C SER A 137 -6.94 -7.66 5.75
N ARG A 138 -5.88 -6.86 5.68
CA ARG A 138 -5.84 -5.66 4.83
C ARG A 138 -5.95 -6.01 3.34
N LEU A 139 -5.29 -7.06 2.88
CA LEU A 139 -5.41 -7.53 1.50
C LEU A 139 -6.84 -7.98 1.19
N SER A 140 -7.45 -8.78 2.06
CA SER A 140 -8.82 -9.25 1.87
C SER A 140 -9.80 -8.08 1.77
N ARG A 141 -9.78 -7.17 2.75
CA ARG A 141 -10.67 -5.99 2.76
C ARG A 141 -10.37 -5.02 1.62
N GLY A 142 -9.09 -4.79 1.34
CA GLY A 142 -8.67 -3.91 0.25
C GLY A 142 -9.15 -4.40 -1.11
N ARG A 143 -9.09 -5.72 -1.36
CA ARG A 143 -9.61 -6.32 -2.59
C ARG A 143 -11.12 -6.15 -2.70
N GLN A 144 -11.87 -6.38 -1.62
CA GLN A 144 -13.32 -6.20 -1.61
C GLN A 144 -13.70 -4.75 -1.92
N LEU A 145 -13.03 -3.77 -1.31
CA LEU A 145 -13.26 -2.36 -1.58
C LEU A 145 -12.90 -1.99 -3.02
N LEU A 146 -11.79 -2.52 -3.53
CA LEU A 146 -11.35 -2.27 -4.90
C LEU A 146 -12.38 -2.81 -5.92
N ILE A 147 -12.91 -4.00 -5.69
CA ILE A 147 -13.95 -4.61 -6.54
C ILE A 147 -15.23 -3.78 -6.49
N ALA A 148 -15.65 -3.32 -5.32
CA ALA A 148 -16.81 -2.46 -5.18
C ALA A 148 -16.64 -1.16 -5.99
N LEU A 149 -15.47 -0.52 -5.90
CA LEU A 149 -15.13 0.69 -6.66
C LEU A 149 -15.09 0.46 -8.18
N LEU A 150 -14.71 -0.73 -8.63
CA LEU A 150 -14.69 -1.11 -10.04
C LEU A 150 -16.08 -1.52 -10.53
N GLY A 151 -16.90 -2.15 -9.68
CA GLY A 151 -18.24 -2.62 -10.01
C GLY A 151 -19.30 -1.53 -10.07
N ASP A 152 -19.15 -0.47 -9.29
CA ASP A 152 -20.10 0.66 -9.24
C ASP A 152 -20.07 1.55 -10.51
N ARG A 153 -19.18 1.24 -11.44
CA ARG A 153 -19.00 1.97 -12.70
C ARG A 153 -19.53 1.25 -13.94
N ARG A 154 -20.22 0.14 -13.78
CA ARG A 154 -20.93 -0.58 -14.84
C ARG A 154 -22.43 -0.35 -14.70
#